data_b8ae8df6539315d46f134460e879ce8f
#
_entry.id   b8ae8df6539315d46f134460e879ce8f
#
_cell.length_a   1.000
_cell.length_b   1.000
_cell.length_c   1.000
_cell.angle_alpha   90.00
_cell.angle_beta   90.00
_cell.angle_gamma   90.00
#
_symmetry.space_group_name_H-M   'P 1'
#
loop_
_entity.id
_entity.type
_entity.pdbx_description
1 polymer ?
#
loop_
_entity_poly.entity_id
_entity_poly.type
_entity_poly.pdbx_seq_one_letter_code
_entity_poly.pdbx_strand_id
1 'polypeptide(L)'
;MTTEDIFQLRNRGEVSKVQFKERILDKYDIGCELVAMSNFRGGQLVIGINDKTGEFNPLSYAEVQETTNMLGNIASENVVPSILLDIDTASVGGGSVVVATIKEGNNKPYHDNKGIVWIKNGADKRKVFDNAELAEMMSECGSFAPDEAVVRDVTLDDLDEDTLKVFLQNRFSIVLDKKGLVGDALREASLDDIANAIAKGHDLNKLMRNLRFIRPDGNLTVAAMLLFGKYSQRWLPVMTAKCICFVGNNIGGKQFRDKVNDADMEGNLLHQFETIMSFFTRNLRNIQVEKEFNSLGKLEIPYGSLVEFVVNALVHRSLNWNAPIRIFIFDNRVEIHSPGILPNGLQVEDITNGTSMPRNNFLFSNAIYLLPYTGAGTGIQRALEDGLQVEFKNDERTHEFLITIARKEDLDTDPDTIPDTVRANPDTTPDTKSECPNTVLDTKGECPDTKAESPNTNRPKLTSKQKDIINFCSIPRSSREILERVGVKYHNTNIKKYVTNLVDAGYLVRTIPDNPFDMNQKYRKK
;
A
#
# COMPACT_ATOMS: atom_id res chain seq x y z
N MET A 1 -1.73 -23.07 -29.70
CA MET A 1 -1.94 -21.62 -29.91
C MET A 1 -2.42 -21.38 -31.35
N THR A 2 -3.38 -20.48 -31.58
CA THR A 2 -3.92 -20.18 -32.92
C THR A 2 -3.16 -19.03 -33.57
N THR A 3 -3.30 -18.88 -34.90
CA THR A 3 -2.72 -17.74 -35.63
C THR A 3 -3.30 -16.41 -35.11
N GLU A 4 -4.59 -16.38 -34.75
CA GLU A 4 -5.25 -15.20 -34.19
C GLU A 4 -4.64 -14.78 -32.85
N ASP A 5 -4.32 -15.74 -31.98
CA ASP A 5 -3.67 -15.46 -30.69
C ASP A 5 -2.32 -14.76 -30.89
N ILE A 6 -1.57 -15.14 -31.92
CA ILE A 6 -0.27 -14.51 -32.26
C ILE A 6 -0.45 -13.06 -32.73
N PHE A 7 -1.46 -12.81 -33.58
CA PHE A 7 -1.75 -11.43 -33.99
C PHE A 7 -2.15 -10.54 -32.81
N GLN A 8 -2.91 -11.08 -31.85
CA GLN A 8 -3.27 -10.36 -30.64
C GLN A 8 -2.05 -10.06 -29.76
N LEU A 9 -1.14 -11.04 -29.58
CA LEU A 9 0.11 -10.84 -28.85
C LEU A 9 0.97 -9.76 -29.51
N ARG A 10 1.15 -9.84 -30.82
CA ARG A 10 1.89 -8.82 -31.56
C ARG A 10 1.29 -7.41 -31.39
N ASN A 11 -0.03 -7.30 -31.47
CA ASN A 11 -0.72 -6.00 -31.36
C ASN A 11 -0.61 -5.39 -29.94
N ARG A 12 -0.44 -6.21 -28.89
CA ARG A 12 -0.16 -5.75 -27.53
C ARG A 12 1.26 -5.19 -27.42
N GLY A 13 2.20 -5.68 -28.22
CA GLY A 13 3.61 -5.35 -28.10
C GLY A 13 4.30 -6.05 -26.93
N GLU A 14 5.56 -5.73 -26.73
CA GLU A 14 6.34 -6.23 -25.59
C GLU A 14 5.87 -5.59 -24.27
N VAL A 15 5.62 -6.44 -23.31
CA VAL A 15 5.21 -6.10 -21.93
C VAL A 15 5.87 -7.06 -20.95
N SER A 16 5.65 -6.89 -19.65
CA SER A 16 6.28 -7.73 -18.63
C SER A 16 6.11 -9.24 -18.83
N LYS A 17 5.03 -9.66 -19.50
CA LYS A 17 4.70 -11.08 -19.77
C LYS A 17 4.91 -11.52 -21.22
N VAL A 18 5.35 -10.63 -22.11
CA VAL A 18 5.52 -10.96 -23.53
C VAL A 18 6.81 -10.35 -24.03
N GLN A 19 7.67 -11.20 -24.62
CA GLN A 19 8.94 -10.80 -25.23
C GLN A 19 9.02 -11.35 -26.66
N PHE A 20 9.48 -10.53 -27.60
CA PHE A 20 9.68 -10.92 -28.99
C PHE A 20 11.17 -11.07 -29.29
N LYS A 21 11.49 -12.02 -30.14
CA LYS A 21 12.82 -12.16 -30.75
C LYS A 21 12.65 -12.67 -32.19
N GLU A 22 13.45 -12.11 -33.07
CA GLU A 22 13.45 -12.57 -34.46
C GLU A 22 14.09 -13.94 -34.59
N ARG A 23 15.24 -14.14 -33.93
CA ARG A 23 16.01 -15.42 -33.84
C ARG A 23 16.74 -15.46 -32.50
N ILE A 24 17.15 -16.65 -32.07
CA ILE A 24 18.04 -16.83 -30.90
C ILE A 24 19.49 -16.62 -31.35
N LEU A 25 20.00 -15.40 -31.17
CA LEU A 25 21.38 -15.05 -31.50
C LEU A 25 22.32 -15.25 -30.30
N ASP A 26 21.82 -14.97 -29.09
CA ASP A 26 22.56 -15.12 -27.83
C ASP A 26 21.77 -15.99 -26.84
N LYS A 27 22.30 -17.21 -26.62
CA LYS A 27 21.70 -18.17 -25.68
C LYS A 27 21.71 -17.66 -24.25
N TYR A 28 22.73 -16.89 -23.87
CA TYR A 28 22.83 -16.33 -22.53
C TYR A 28 21.74 -15.26 -22.28
N ASP A 29 21.52 -14.36 -23.25
CA ASP A 29 20.48 -13.35 -23.15
C ASP A 29 19.08 -13.96 -23.02
N ILE A 30 18.81 -15.03 -23.79
CA ILE A 30 17.55 -15.79 -23.66
C ILE A 30 17.46 -16.46 -22.27
N GLY A 31 18.55 -17.07 -21.78
CA GLY A 31 18.59 -17.64 -20.42
C GLY A 31 18.26 -16.61 -19.34
N CYS A 32 18.81 -15.40 -19.42
CA CYS A 32 18.48 -14.29 -18.51
C CYS A 32 17.01 -13.87 -18.61
N GLU A 33 16.41 -13.95 -19.81
CA GLU A 33 14.99 -13.65 -20.01
C GLU A 33 14.09 -14.71 -19.36
N LEU A 34 14.42 -15.98 -19.55
CA LEU A 34 13.73 -17.09 -18.90
C LEU A 34 13.81 -17.00 -17.37
N VAL A 35 14.99 -16.67 -16.82
CA VAL A 35 15.16 -16.41 -15.38
C VAL A 35 14.27 -15.27 -14.91
N ALA A 36 14.29 -14.15 -15.64
CA ALA A 36 13.52 -12.98 -15.26
C ALA A 36 12.00 -13.23 -15.26
N MET A 37 11.49 -14.00 -16.24
CA MET A 37 10.09 -14.40 -16.30
C MET A 37 9.74 -15.41 -15.20
N SER A 38 10.62 -16.35 -14.88
CA SER A 38 10.41 -17.34 -13.81
C SER A 38 10.37 -16.68 -12.43
N ASN A 39 11.18 -15.66 -12.20
CA ASN A 39 11.18 -14.88 -10.95
C ASN A 39 10.01 -13.88 -10.85
N PHE A 40 9.36 -13.58 -11.95
CA PHE A 40 8.21 -12.69 -12.00
C PHE A 40 6.90 -13.52 -12.03
N ARG A 41 6.02 -13.29 -12.95
CA ARG A 41 4.69 -13.91 -13.06
C ARG A 41 4.59 -14.81 -14.29
N GLY A 42 5.70 -15.42 -14.66
CA GLY A 42 5.79 -16.13 -15.91
C GLY A 42 5.72 -15.22 -17.12
N GLY A 43 5.48 -15.80 -18.30
CA GLY A 43 5.34 -15.05 -19.54
C GLY A 43 5.47 -15.89 -20.78
N GLN A 44 5.55 -15.25 -21.93
CA GLN A 44 5.69 -15.85 -23.25
C GLN A 44 6.86 -15.22 -24.00
N LEU A 45 7.77 -16.06 -24.47
CA LEU A 45 8.83 -15.69 -25.39
C LEU A 45 8.45 -16.16 -26.77
N VAL A 46 8.29 -15.23 -27.72
CA VAL A 46 7.89 -15.50 -29.09
C VAL A 46 9.07 -15.31 -30.03
N ILE A 47 9.45 -16.36 -30.75
CA ILE A 47 10.52 -16.32 -31.74
C ILE A 47 9.93 -16.32 -33.15
N GLY A 48 10.41 -15.40 -33.98
CA GLY A 48 9.91 -15.16 -35.35
C GLY A 48 9.18 -13.82 -35.51
N ILE A 49 9.31 -12.93 -34.51
CA ILE A 49 8.84 -11.55 -34.57
C ILE A 49 10.03 -10.62 -34.29
N ASN A 50 10.21 -9.63 -35.12
CA ASN A 50 11.25 -8.61 -34.91
C ASN A 50 10.86 -7.72 -33.71
N ASP A 51 11.72 -7.65 -32.70
CA ASP A 51 11.49 -6.95 -31.44
C ASP A 51 11.35 -5.42 -31.59
N LYS A 52 11.91 -4.83 -32.66
CA LYS A 52 11.87 -3.39 -32.91
C LYS A 52 10.71 -2.95 -33.79
N THR A 53 10.41 -3.72 -34.84
CA THR A 53 9.38 -3.34 -35.84
C THR A 53 8.05 -4.03 -35.62
N GLY A 54 8.04 -5.14 -34.85
CA GLY A 54 6.87 -6.01 -34.70
C GLY A 54 6.51 -6.78 -35.98
N GLU A 55 7.40 -6.81 -37.00
CA GLU A 55 7.16 -7.54 -38.22
C GLU A 55 7.41 -9.02 -38.03
N PHE A 56 6.59 -9.85 -38.67
CA PHE A 56 6.77 -11.28 -38.69
C PHE A 56 7.96 -11.67 -39.59
N ASN A 57 8.87 -12.43 -39.04
CA ASN A 57 9.92 -13.12 -39.79
C ASN A 57 9.84 -14.64 -39.47
N PRO A 58 8.86 -15.36 -40.10
CA PRO A 58 8.55 -16.73 -39.75
C PRO A 58 9.75 -17.65 -39.95
N LEU A 59 9.78 -18.74 -39.15
CA LEU A 59 10.78 -19.77 -39.22
C LEU A 59 10.36 -20.88 -40.20
N SER A 60 11.32 -21.42 -40.92
CA SER A 60 11.17 -22.68 -41.69
C SER A 60 11.02 -23.88 -40.74
N TYR A 61 10.57 -25.02 -41.23
CA TYR A 61 10.43 -26.23 -40.43
C TYR A 61 11.73 -26.62 -39.72
N ALA A 62 12.87 -26.56 -40.42
CA ALA A 62 14.18 -26.87 -39.85
C ALA A 62 14.56 -25.90 -38.71
N GLU A 63 14.35 -24.59 -38.91
CA GLU A 63 14.60 -23.57 -37.88
C GLU A 63 13.70 -23.74 -36.66
N VAL A 64 12.44 -24.16 -36.83
CA VAL A 64 11.52 -24.46 -35.72
C VAL A 64 12.10 -25.60 -34.85
N GLN A 65 12.57 -26.68 -35.45
CA GLN A 65 13.15 -27.83 -34.75
C GLN A 65 14.45 -27.40 -33.99
N GLU A 66 15.30 -26.65 -34.65
CA GLU A 66 16.53 -26.13 -34.05
C GLU A 66 16.22 -25.18 -32.87
N THR A 67 15.29 -24.23 -33.06
CA THR A 67 14.86 -23.27 -32.04
C THR A 67 14.26 -23.95 -30.83
N THR A 68 13.39 -24.96 -31.03
CA THR A 68 12.76 -25.72 -29.95
C THR A 68 13.79 -26.47 -29.13
N ASN A 69 14.74 -27.17 -29.78
CA ASN A 69 15.82 -27.86 -29.11
C ASN A 69 16.72 -26.90 -28.35
N MET A 70 17.03 -25.74 -28.94
CA MET A 70 17.86 -24.71 -28.33
C MET A 70 17.18 -24.14 -27.07
N LEU A 71 15.90 -23.84 -27.11
CA LEU A 71 15.13 -23.36 -25.95
C LEU A 71 15.13 -24.38 -24.81
N GLY A 72 14.95 -25.69 -25.12
CA GLY A 72 15.02 -26.74 -24.12
C GLY A 72 16.39 -26.84 -23.45
N ASN A 73 17.46 -26.73 -24.23
CA ASN A 73 18.83 -26.72 -23.71
C ASN A 73 19.09 -25.49 -22.83
N ILE A 74 18.66 -24.30 -23.27
CA ILE A 74 18.81 -23.05 -22.49
C ILE A 74 18.06 -23.17 -21.15
N ALA A 75 16.85 -23.69 -21.15
CA ALA A 75 16.05 -23.86 -19.94
C ALA A 75 16.69 -24.84 -18.93
N SER A 76 17.46 -25.80 -19.43
CA SER A 76 18.14 -26.81 -18.61
C SER A 76 19.52 -26.37 -18.12
N GLU A 77 20.28 -25.62 -18.93
CA GLU A 77 21.71 -25.34 -18.72
C GLU A 77 21.96 -23.89 -18.23
N ASN A 78 21.09 -22.95 -18.65
CA ASN A 78 21.29 -21.53 -18.35
C ASN A 78 20.37 -21.01 -17.25
N VAL A 79 19.40 -21.80 -16.79
CA VAL A 79 18.45 -21.45 -15.71
C VAL A 79 18.65 -22.38 -14.53
N VAL A 80 18.85 -21.83 -13.35
CA VAL A 80 19.08 -22.60 -12.12
C VAL A 80 18.13 -22.13 -11.00
N PRO A 81 17.30 -22.99 -10.42
CA PRO A 81 16.99 -24.36 -10.83
C PRO A 81 16.45 -24.43 -12.26
N SER A 82 16.65 -25.56 -12.94
CA SER A 82 16.14 -25.73 -14.32
C SER A 82 14.62 -25.63 -14.38
N ILE A 83 14.10 -25.15 -15.48
CA ILE A 83 12.66 -24.98 -15.72
C ILE A 83 12.19 -25.82 -16.90
N LEU A 84 10.90 -26.13 -16.92
CA LEU A 84 10.24 -26.74 -18.06
C LEU A 84 9.51 -25.68 -18.86
N LEU A 85 9.71 -25.69 -20.18
CA LEU A 85 9.00 -24.82 -21.10
C LEU A 85 7.85 -25.57 -21.76
N ASP A 86 6.72 -24.91 -21.91
CA ASP A 86 5.63 -25.35 -22.76
C ASP A 86 5.78 -24.63 -24.11
N ILE A 87 6.12 -25.40 -25.16
CA ILE A 87 6.50 -24.82 -26.45
C ILE A 87 5.45 -25.19 -27.49
N ASP A 88 4.79 -24.16 -28.01
CA ASP A 88 3.83 -24.23 -29.10
C ASP A 88 4.38 -23.58 -30.38
N THR A 89 3.74 -23.90 -31.51
CA THR A 89 4.01 -23.25 -32.79
C THR A 89 2.72 -22.75 -33.42
N ALA A 90 2.77 -21.63 -34.11
CA ALA A 90 1.65 -21.13 -34.90
C ALA A 90 2.09 -20.73 -36.31
N SER A 91 1.31 -21.07 -37.31
CA SER A 91 1.61 -20.76 -38.72
C SER A 91 1.30 -19.29 -39.05
N VAL A 92 2.27 -18.59 -39.63
CA VAL A 92 2.14 -17.18 -40.04
C VAL A 92 2.93 -16.96 -41.33
N GLY A 93 2.31 -16.40 -42.37
CA GLY A 93 3.00 -15.87 -43.55
C GLY A 93 3.87 -16.87 -44.33
N GLY A 94 3.48 -18.15 -44.37
CA GLY A 94 4.21 -19.19 -45.11
C GLY A 94 5.32 -19.89 -44.32
N GLY A 95 5.47 -19.60 -43.02
CA GLY A 95 6.34 -20.27 -42.04
C GLY A 95 5.65 -20.40 -40.70
N SER A 96 6.42 -20.51 -39.61
CA SER A 96 5.88 -20.64 -38.25
C SER A 96 6.59 -19.68 -37.29
N VAL A 97 5.91 -19.31 -36.22
CA VAL A 97 6.51 -18.69 -35.04
C VAL A 97 6.53 -19.73 -33.91
N VAL A 98 7.55 -19.69 -33.08
CA VAL A 98 7.68 -20.53 -31.88
C VAL A 98 7.33 -19.71 -30.66
N VAL A 99 6.46 -20.24 -29.80
CA VAL A 99 6.05 -19.60 -28.55
C VAL A 99 6.44 -20.51 -27.39
N ALA A 100 7.37 -20.04 -26.57
CA ALA A 100 7.71 -20.68 -25.32
C ALA A 100 6.94 -20.00 -24.18
N THR A 101 6.09 -20.76 -23.50
CA THR A 101 5.38 -20.32 -22.31
C THR A 101 6.17 -20.71 -21.06
N ILE A 102 6.52 -19.70 -20.28
CA ILE A 102 7.24 -19.82 -19.03
C ILE A 102 6.23 -19.65 -17.88
N LYS A 103 6.15 -20.63 -17.01
CA LYS A 103 5.34 -20.53 -15.78
C LYS A 103 6.10 -19.73 -14.73
N GLU A 104 5.36 -19.09 -13.84
CA GLU A 104 5.93 -18.54 -12.62
C GLU A 104 6.64 -19.65 -11.83
N GLY A 105 7.84 -19.37 -11.39
CA GLY A 105 8.65 -20.37 -10.70
C GLY A 105 8.29 -20.52 -9.23
N ASN A 106 8.26 -21.78 -8.75
CA ASN A 106 7.94 -22.12 -7.36
C ASN A 106 9.18 -22.19 -6.44
N ASN A 107 10.38 -22.06 -6.99
CA ASN A 107 11.66 -22.18 -6.26
C ASN A 107 12.50 -20.91 -6.43
N LYS A 108 11.86 -19.74 -6.28
CA LYS A 108 12.57 -18.45 -6.35
C LYS A 108 13.59 -18.30 -5.20
N PRO A 109 14.70 -17.59 -5.43
CA PRO A 109 15.07 -16.93 -6.67
C PRO A 109 15.73 -17.89 -7.67
N TYR A 110 15.30 -17.86 -8.92
CA TYR A 110 16.03 -18.45 -10.03
C TYR A 110 17.20 -17.54 -10.40
N HIS A 111 18.31 -18.13 -10.85
CA HIS A 111 19.47 -17.38 -11.32
C HIS A 111 19.99 -17.96 -12.65
N ASP A 112 20.75 -17.17 -13.36
CA ASP A 112 21.45 -17.64 -14.55
C ASP A 112 22.65 -18.56 -14.18
N ASN A 113 23.30 -19.14 -15.17
CA ASN A 113 24.48 -20.00 -14.97
C ASN A 113 25.72 -19.27 -14.42
N LYS A 114 25.65 -17.95 -14.24
CA LYS A 114 26.68 -17.12 -13.56
C LYS A 114 26.26 -16.74 -12.13
N GLY A 115 25.12 -17.22 -11.65
CA GLY A 115 24.61 -16.93 -10.32
C GLY A 115 23.91 -15.55 -10.19
N ILE A 116 23.55 -14.91 -11.31
CA ILE A 116 22.87 -13.62 -11.29
C ILE A 116 21.37 -13.83 -11.30
N VAL A 117 20.67 -13.20 -10.35
CA VAL A 117 19.20 -13.19 -10.27
C VAL A 117 18.68 -12.04 -11.15
N TRP A 118 17.74 -12.35 -12.04
CA TRP A 118 17.08 -11.41 -12.93
C TRP A 118 15.59 -11.38 -12.64
N ILE A 119 14.96 -10.21 -12.78
CA ILE A 119 13.51 -10.01 -12.68
C ILE A 119 13.02 -9.10 -13.79
N LYS A 120 11.75 -9.25 -14.21
CA LYS A 120 11.14 -8.34 -15.19
C LYS A 120 10.95 -6.95 -14.62
N ASN A 121 11.18 -5.93 -15.45
CA ASN A 121 10.95 -4.53 -15.15
C ASN A 121 10.29 -3.87 -16.39
N GLY A 122 8.96 -3.96 -16.46
CA GLY A 122 8.23 -3.66 -17.68
C GLY A 122 8.57 -4.67 -18.79
N ALA A 123 8.82 -4.22 -20.00
CA ALA A 123 9.28 -5.08 -21.11
C ALA A 123 10.71 -5.60 -20.92
N ASP A 124 11.57 -4.86 -20.20
CA ASP A 124 12.96 -5.21 -19.94
C ASP A 124 13.13 -6.15 -18.73
N LYS A 125 14.39 -6.57 -18.49
CA LYS A 125 14.84 -7.29 -17.30
C LYS A 125 15.90 -6.49 -16.57
N ARG A 126 15.94 -6.62 -15.24
CA ARG A 126 17.00 -6.05 -14.41
C ARG A 126 17.60 -7.09 -13.47
N LYS A 127 18.82 -6.82 -13.03
CA LYS A 127 19.47 -7.62 -11.98
C LYS A 127 18.89 -7.26 -10.62
N VAL A 128 18.74 -8.27 -9.76
CA VAL A 128 18.40 -8.09 -8.36
C VAL A 128 19.68 -8.02 -7.54
N PHE A 129 19.91 -6.91 -6.87
CA PHE A 129 21.08 -6.69 -6.01
C PHE A 129 20.69 -6.47 -4.55
N ASP A 130 19.42 -6.15 -4.29
CA ASP A 130 18.94 -5.86 -2.94
C ASP A 130 18.70 -7.17 -2.18
N ASN A 131 19.34 -7.28 -1.00
CA ASN A 131 19.16 -8.44 -0.12
C ASN A 131 17.73 -8.57 0.40
N ALA A 132 17.01 -7.46 0.61
CA ALA A 132 15.62 -7.50 1.05
C ALA A 132 14.71 -8.08 -0.05
N GLU A 133 14.93 -7.70 -1.30
CA GLU A 133 14.20 -8.25 -2.44
C GLU A 133 14.49 -9.75 -2.64
N LEU A 134 15.75 -10.17 -2.48
CA LEU A 134 16.12 -11.60 -2.52
C LEU A 134 15.46 -12.39 -1.39
N ALA A 135 15.47 -11.86 -0.16
CA ALA A 135 14.83 -12.48 0.98
C ALA A 135 13.30 -12.59 0.79
N GLU A 136 12.69 -11.59 0.14
CA GLU A 136 11.27 -11.63 -0.21
C GLU A 136 10.96 -12.76 -1.20
N MET A 137 11.74 -12.91 -2.28
CA MET A 137 11.60 -14.02 -3.23
C MET A 137 11.74 -15.38 -2.55
N MET A 138 12.71 -15.53 -1.63
CA MET A 138 12.91 -16.77 -0.86
C MET A 138 11.75 -17.05 0.09
N SER A 139 11.18 -16.01 0.66
CA SER A 139 10.03 -16.10 1.55
C SER A 139 8.76 -16.52 0.80
N GLU A 140 8.52 -15.96 -0.39
CA GLU A 140 7.39 -16.32 -1.25
C GLU A 140 7.34 -17.83 -1.57
N CYS A 141 8.49 -18.44 -1.75
CA CYS A 141 8.60 -19.89 -2.05
C CYS A 141 8.68 -20.78 -0.81
N GLY A 142 8.59 -20.21 0.39
CA GLY A 142 8.72 -20.95 1.64
C GLY A 142 10.14 -21.47 1.92
N SER A 143 11.14 -21.06 1.15
CA SER A 143 12.56 -21.42 1.38
C SER A 143 13.16 -20.65 2.55
N PHE A 144 12.56 -19.54 2.94
CA PHE A 144 12.90 -18.72 4.08
C PHE A 144 11.63 -18.26 4.78
N ALA A 145 11.56 -18.46 6.11
CA ALA A 145 10.46 -18.02 6.95
C ALA A 145 10.94 -16.89 7.87
N PRO A 146 10.75 -15.62 7.51
CA PRO A 146 11.27 -14.48 8.27
C PRO A 146 10.63 -14.37 9.67
N ASP A 147 9.41 -14.83 9.84
CA ASP A 147 8.71 -14.89 11.13
C ASP A 147 9.30 -15.97 12.08
N GLU A 148 10.00 -16.99 11.55
CA GLU A 148 10.75 -17.98 12.32
C GLU A 148 12.25 -17.65 12.46
N ALA A 149 12.72 -16.54 11.89
CA ALA A 149 14.09 -16.07 12.10
C ALA A 149 14.33 -15.75 13.58
N VAL A 150 15.58 -15.90 14.04
CA VAL A 150 15.94 -15.68 15.45
C VAL A 150 16.18 -14.21 15.76
N VAL A 151 15.73 -13.79 16.92
CA VAL A 151 16.10 -12.50 17.54
C VAL A 151 17.15 -12.79 18.59
N ARG A 152 18.31 -12.14 18.47
CA ARG A 152 19.44 -12.36 19.39
C ARG A 152 19.30 -11.50 20.65
N ASP A 153 19.94 -11.95 21.71
CA ASP A 153 20.04 -11.22 23.00
C ASP A 153 18.68 -10.94 23.64
N VAL A 154 17.71 -11.85 23.43
CA VAL A 154 16.38 -11.84 24.05
C VAL A 154 16.15 -13.11 24.86
N THR A 155 15.38 -12.98 25.94
CA THR A 155 15.03 -14.06 26.87
C THR A 155 13.52 -14.12 27.10
N LEU A 156 13.05 -15.12 27.83
CA LEU A 156 11.64 -15.21 28.22
C LEU A 156 11.19 -14.03 29.11
N ASP A 157 12.13 -13.37 29.83
CA ASP A 157 11.83 -12.21 30.67
C ASP A 157 11.44 -10.96 29.84
N ASP A 158 11.80 -10.93 28.56
CA ASP A 158 11.43 -9.86 27.64
C ASP A 158 10.01 -10.03 27.09
N LEU A 159 9.35 -11.16 27.40
CA LEU A 159 7.97 -11.44 26.98
C LEU A 159 6.97 -10.95 28.03
N ASP A 160 5.82 -10.49 27.53
CA ASP A 160 4.69 -10.04 28.33
C ASP A 160 3.90 -11.25 28.88
N GLU A 161 3.86 -11.37 30.19
CA GLU A 161 3.24 -12.49 30.87
C GLU A 161 1.72 -12.55 30.65
N ASP A 162 1.05 -11.40 30.69
CA ASP A 162 -0.40 -11.33 30.55
C ASP A 162 -0.81 -11.72 29.11
N THR A 163 -0.09 -11.23 28.11
CA THR A 163 -0.33 -11.62 26.71
C THR A 163 -0.08 -13.11 26.48
N LEU A 164 0.97 -13.68 27.10
CA LEU A 164 1.24 -15.12 27.04
C LEU A 164 0.10 -15.94 27.69
N LYS A 165 -0.40 -15.53 28.86
CA LYS A 165 -1.53 -16.19 29.51
C LYS A 165 -2.78 -16.17 28.63
N VAL A 166 -3.11 -15.03 28.03
CA VAL A 166 -4.24 -14.90 27.09
C VAL A 166 -4.07 -15.84 25.88
N PHE A 167 -2.86 -15.85 25.29
CA PHE A 167 -2.56 -16.74 24.17
C PHE A 167 -2.72 -18.22 24.53
N LEU A 168 -2.14 -18.64 25.66
CA LEU A 168 -2.21 -20.04 26.11
C LEU A 168 -3.64 -20.43 26.46
N GLN A 169 -4.39 -19.54 27.09
CA GLN A 169 -5.82 -19.75 27.38
C GLN A 169 -6.62 -19.96 26.09
N ASN A 170 -6.47 -19.09 25.11
CA ASN A 170 -7.25 -19.18 23.87
C ASN A 170 -6.86 -20.41 23.05
N ARG A 171 -5.56 -20.73 22.98
CA ARG A 171 -5.06 -21.87 22.20
C ARG A 171 -5.36 -23.22 22.84
N PHE A 172 -5.35 -23.30 24.17
CA PHE A 172 -5.48 -24.55 24.92
C PHE A 172 -6.70 -24.55 25.85
N SER A 173 -7.74 -23.77 25.54
CA SER A 173 -8.93 -23.60 26.37
C SER A 173 -9.52 -24.93 26.85
N ILE A 174 -9.74 -25.90 25.96
CA ILE A 174 -10.31 -27.21 26.28
C ILE A 174 -9.48 -27.97 27.33
N VAL A 175 -8.14 -27.85 27.27
CA VAL A 175 -7.25 -28.54 28.20
C VAL A 175 -7.25 -27.85 29.54
N LEU A 176 -7.17 -26.52 29.54
CA LEU A 176 -7.13 -25.70 30.76
C LEU A 176 -8.44 -25.76 31.52
N ASP A 177 -9.59 -25.75 30.81
CA ASP A 177 -10.92 -25.93 31.40
C ASP A 177 -11.03 -27.27 32.13
N LYS A 178 -10.57 -28.35 31.51
CA LYS A 178 -10.54 -29.69 32.14
C LYS A 178 -9.67 -29.75 33.38
N LYS A 179 -8.69 -28.85 33.51
CA LYS A 179 -7.78 -28.77 34.68
C LYS A 179 -8.24 -27.75 35.71
N GLY A 180 -9.37 -27.07 35.47
CA GLY A 180 -9.89 -26.02 36.35
C GLY A 180 -9.07 -24.72 36.35
N LEU A 181 -8.15 -24.54 35.36
CA LEU A 181 -7.37 -23.34 35.18
C LEU A 181 -8.13 -22.33 34.29
N VAL A 182 -9.12 -21.68 34.87
CA VAL A 182 -9.99 -20.68 34.22
C VAL A 182 -10.22 -19.48 35.13
N GLY A 183 -10.53 -18.33 34.55
CA GLY A 183 -10.82 -17.11 35.31
C GLY A 183 -9.67 -16.71 36.25
N ASP A 184 -10.01 -16.52 37.55
CA ASP A 184 -9.03 -16.07 38.56
C ASP A 184 -7.93 -17.12 38.81
N ALA A 185 -8.26 -18.43 38.77
CA ALA A 185 -7.25 -19.49 38.91
C ALA A 185 -6.19 -19.44 37.80
N LEU A 186 -6.55 -19.06 36.58
CA LEU A 186 -5.57 -18.88 35.50
C LEU A 186 -4.73 -17.61 35.68
N ARG A 187 -5.34 -16.52 36.17
CA ARG A 187 -4.62 -15.26 36.43
C ARG A 187 -3.54 -15.42 37.50
N GLU A 188 -3.86 -16.17 38.56
CA GLU A 188 -2.95 -16.41 39.68
C GLU A 188 -1.88 -17.48 39.40
N ALA A 189 -2.13 -18.37 38.44
CA ALA A 189 -1.20 -19.43 38.08
C ALA A 189 0.07 -18.87 37.43
N SER A 190 1.22 -19.46 37.75
CA SER A 190 2.47 -19.17 37.05
C SER A 190 2.44 -19.73 35.61
N LEU A 191 3.26 -19.15 34.72
CA LEU A 191 3.38 -19.66 33.36
C LEU A 191 3.87 -21.12 33.29
N ASP A 192 4.72 -21.53 34.28
CA ASP A 192 5.19 -22.91 34.39
C ASP A 192 4.07 -23.87 34.82
N ASP A 193 3.20 -23.45 35.74
CA ASP A 193 2.01 -24.24 36.14
C ASP A 193 1.05 -24.41 34.95
N ILE A 194 0.82 -23.36 34.20
CA ILE A 194 0.02 -23.41 32.97
C ILE A 194 0.66 -24.36 31.94
N ALA A 195 1.97 -24.24 31.72
CA ALA A 195 2.71 -25.10 30.80
C ALA A 195 2.63 -26.58 31.21
N ASN A 196 2.79 -26.87 32.49
CA ASN A 196 2.67 -28.22 33.06
C ASN A 196 1.22 -28.76 32.95
N ALA A 197 0.22 -27.91 33.09
CA ALA A 197 -1.18 -28.30 32.91
C ALA A 197 -1.49 -28.64 31.44
N ILE A 198 -0.94 -27.88 30.49
CA ILE A 198 -1.06 -28.15 29.04
C ILE A 198 -0.37 -29.44 28.68
N ALA A 199 0.89 -29.62 29.12
CA ALA A 199 1.71 -30.79 28.82
C ALA A 199 2.51 -31.20 30.08
N LYS A 200 2.11 -32.31 30.70
CA LYS A 200 2.71 -32.79 31.94
C LYS A 200 4.24 -32.88 31.85
N GLY A 201 4.93 -32.27 32.82
CA GLY A 201 6.39 -32.23 32.89
C GLY A 201 7.04 -31.19 31.96
N HIS A 202 6.28 -30.23 31.50
CA HIS A 202 6.76 -29.07 30.75
C HIS A 202 6.77 -27.82 31.62
N ASP A 203 7.86 -27.10 31.58
CA ASP A 203 7.96 -25.70 31.97
C ASP A 203 7.63 -24.81 30.75
N LEU A 204 7.58 -23.50 30.94
CA LEU A 204 7.32 -22.55 29.85
C LEU A 204 8.34 -22.70 28.72
N ASN A 205 9.63 -22.82 29.04
CA ASN A 205 10.70 -22.92 28.04
C ASN A 205 10.47 -24.13 27.10
N LYS A 206 10.19 -25.29 27.69
CA LYS A 206 9.93 -26.51 26.94
C LYS A 206 8.64 -26.41 26.11
N LEU A 207 7.59 -25.80 26.67
CA LEU A 207 6.34 -25.56 25.93
C LEU A 207 6.59 -24.63 24.74
N MET A 208 7.29 -23.50 24.94
CA MET A 208 7.59 -22.55 23.87
C MET A 208 8.50 -23.13 22.79
N ARG A 209 9.43 -24.04 23.15
CA ARG A 209 10.19 -24.82 22.17
C ARG A 209 9.29 -25.74 21.33
N ASN A 210 8.38 -26.49 21.97
CA ASN A 210 7.45 -27.36 21.29
C ASN A 210 6.49 -26.59 20.37
N LEU A 211 6.15 -25.38 20.74
CA LEU A 211 5.35 -24.45 19.93
C LEU A 211 6.19 -23.73 18.86
N ARG A 212 7.51 -23.99 18.78
CA ARG A 212 8.45 -23.39 17.82
C ARG A 212 8.72 -21.89 18.02
N PHE A 213 8.32 -21.30 19.13
CA PHE A 213 8.66 -19.91 19.47
C PHE A 213 10.10 -19.75 19.94
N ILE A 214 10.70 -20.82 20.44
CA ILE A 214 12.12 -20.91 20.79
C ILE A 214 12.77 -21.91 19.84
N ARG A 215 13.86 -21.51 19.21
CA ARG A 215 14.65 -22.36 18.31
C ARG A 215 15.56 -23.32 19.11
N PRO A 216 16.11 -24.38 18.47
CA PRO A 216 16.99 -25.32 19.15
C PRO A 216 18.21 -24.69 19.83
N ASP A 217 18.71 -23.56 19.31
CA ASP A 217 19.81 -22.79 19.86
C ASP A 217 19.44 -21.96 21.11
N GLY A 218 18.15 -21.94 21.49
CA GLY A 218 17.65 -21.22 22.66
C GLY A 218 17.14 -19.81 22.38
N ASN A 219 17.30 -19.28 21.18
CA ASN A 219 16.86 -17.95 20.82
C ASN A 219 15.35 -17.91 20.50
N LEU A 220 14.71 -16.78 20.82
CA LEU A 220 13.32 -16.51 20.45
C LEU A 220 13.20 -16.17 18.97
N THR A 221 12.07 -16.52 18.37
CA THR A 221 11.76 -16.17 16.99
C THR A 221 11.20 -14.74 16.87
N VAL A 222 11.25 -14.17 15.65
CA VAL A 222 10.60 -12.90 15.33
C VAL A 222 9.10 -12.96 15.68
N ALA A 223 8.41 -14.06 15.35
CA ALA A 223 7.00 -14.23 15.71
C ALA A 223 6.77 -14.21 17.22
N ALA A 224 7.66 -14.81 18.02
CA ALA A 224 7.55 -14.76 19.48
C ALA A 224 7.64 -13.32 20.00
N MET A 225 8.60 -12.55 19.45
CA MET A 225 8.77 -11.14 19.84
C MET A 225 7.60 -10.28 19.37
N LEU A 226 7.07 -10.50 18.18
CA LEU A 226 5.91 -9.74 17.69
C LEU A 226 4.63 -10.06 18.47
N LEU A 227 4.42 -11.32 18.85
CA LEU A 227 3.20 -11.72 19.57
C LEU A 227 3.27 -11.41 21.08
N PHE A 228 4.45 -11.52 21.70
CA PHE A 228 4.57 -11.51 23.15
C PHE A 228 5.58 -10.51 23.73
N GLY A 229 6.41 -9.86 22.90
CA GLY A 229 7.46 -8.96 23.42
C GLY A 229 6.89 -7.73 24.13
N LYS A 230 7.40 -7.42 25.35
CA LYS A 230 7.04 -6.20 26.09
C LYS A 230 7.42 -4.94 25.31
N TYR A 231 8.62 -4.95 24.71
CA TYR A 231 9.20 -3.84 23.95
C TYR A 231 9.82 -4.38 22.65
N SER A 232 8.99 -4.96 21.79
CA SER A 232 9.44 -5.62 20.55
C SER A 232 10.30 -4.70 19.68
N GLN A 233 10.02 -3.40 19.67
CA GLN A 233 10.69 -2.40 18.83
C GLN A 233 12.15 -2.13 19.26
N ARG A 234 12.55 -2.54 20.45
CA ARG A 234 13.95 -2.48 20.87
C ARG A 234 14.86 -3.33 19.96
N TRP A 235 14.37 -4.48 19.51
CA TRP A 235 15.09 -5.41 18.62
C TRP A 235 14.60 -5.35 17.18
N LEU A 236 13.34 -4.98 16.99
CA LEU A 236 12.64 -4.93 15.72
C LEU A 236 12.05 -3.52 15.48
N PRO A 237 12.91 -2.48 15.34
CA PRO A 237 12.49 -1.07 15.46
C PRO A 237 11.46 -0.62 14.42
N VAL A 238 11.42 -1.27 13.25
CA VAL A 238 10.44 -0.93 12.19
C VAL A 238 9.15 -1.75 12.27
N MET A 239 9.07 -2.72 13.18
CA MET A 239 7.87 -3.53 13.39
C MET A 239 6.85 -2.79 14.26
N THR A 240 6.41 -1.64 13.77
CA THR A 240 5.52 -0.69 14.43
C THR A 240 4.56 -0.07 13.40
N ALA A 241 3.62 0.75 13.86
CA ALA A 241 2.74 1.55 13.03
C ALA A 241 2.88 3.05 13.32
N LYS A 242 2.70 3.89 12.31
CA LYS A 242 2.66 5.36 12.40
C LYS A 242 1.24 5.82 12.07
N CYS A 243 0.54 6.38 13.05
CA CYS A 243 -0.84 6.82 12.91
C CYS A 243 -0.92 8.35 12.99
N ILE A 244 -1.45 9.00 11.95
CA ILE A 244 -1.58 10.47 11.88
C ILE A 244 -2.96 10.83 11.30
N CYS A 245 -3.69 11.71 11.98
CA CYS A 245 -4.91 12.33 11.48
C CYS A 245 -4.59 13.73 10.97
N PHE A 246 -4.63 13.93 9.66
CA PHE A 246 -4.33 15.21 9.02
C PHE A 246 -5.54 16.16 9.01
N VAL A 247 -5.26 17.44 8.85
CA VAL A 247 -6.25 18.44 8.49
C VAL A 247 -6.23 18.59 6.96
N GLY A 248 -7.39 18.39 6.33
CA GLY A 248 -7.49 18.39 4.86
C GLY A 248 -7.12 17.04 4.22
N ASN A 249 -6.81 17.09 2.92
CA ASN A 249 -6.69 15.88 2.09
C ASN A 249 -5.25 15.59 1.61
N ASN A 250 -4.25 16.26 2.17
CA ASN A 250 -2.85 16.17 1.73
C ASN A 250 -1.87 15.91 2.89
N ILE A 251 -0.90 15.03 2.69
CA ILE A 251 0.19 14.74 3.64
C ILE A 251 1.10 15.97 3.89
N GLY A 252 1.23 16.86 2.90
CA GLY A 252 2.08 18.06 2.98
C GLY A 252 1.53 19.21 3.82
N GLY A 253 0.41 19.04 4.50
CA GLY A 253 -0.17 20.04 5.41
C GLY A 253 0.70 20.21 6.65
N LYS A 254 0.84 21.47 7.12
CA LYS A 254 1.59 21.78 8.37
C LYS A 254 0.82 21.43 9.64
N GLN A 255 -0.43 20.99 9.52
CA GLN A 255 -1.33 20.75 10.65
C GLN A 255 -1.85 19.31 10.63
N PHE A 256 -1.89 18.70 11.78
CA PHE A 256 -2.56 17.43 12.03
C PHE A 256 -3.46 17.58 13.26
N ARG A 257 -4.55 16.81 13.31
CA ARG A 257 -5.50 16.81 14.43
C ARG A 257 -5.01 15.92 15.58
N ASP A 258 -4.47 14.75 15.22
CA ASP A 258 -4.01 13.75 16.17
C ASP A 258 -2.85 12.95 15.58
N LYS A 259 -1.98 12.46 16.46
CA LYS A 259 -0.86 11.57 16.13
C LYS A 259 -0.61 10.66 17.31
N VAL A 260 -0.46 9.37 17.05
CA VAL A 260 0.04 8.44 18.06
C VAL A 260 1.55 8.61 18.21
N ASN A 261 2.03 8.78 19.45
CA ASN A 261 3.46 8.86 19.72
C ASN A 261 4.11 7.49 19.54
N ASP A 262 5.38 7.47 19.16
CA ASP A 262 6.11 6.24 18.92
C ASP A 262 6.17 5.34 20.18
N ALA A 263 6.35 5.95 21.35
CA ALA A 263 6.36 5.23 22.63
C ALA A 263 5.00 4.58 22.97
N ASP A 264 3.89 5.19 22.57
CA ASP A 264 2.54 4.63 22.79
C ASP A 264 2.25 3.44 21.85
N MET A 265 3.03 3.29 20.79
CA MET A 265 2.91 2.19 19.82
C MET A 265 3.88 1.03 20.12
N GLU A 266 4.84 1.21 21.05
CA GLU A 266 5.80 0.17 21.42
C GLU A 266 5.11 -0.97 22.16
N GLY A 267 5.40 -2.21 21.76
CA GLY A 267 4.84 -3.41 22.36
C GLY A 267 4.60 -4.52 21.33
N ASN A 268 3.85 -5.52 21.74
CA ASN A 268 3.46 -6.64 20.88
C ASN A 268 2.32 -6.27 19.92
N LEU A 269 1.95 -7.18 19.03
CA LEU A 269 0.92 -6.92 18.01
C LEU A 269 -0.47 -6.65 18.62
N LEU A 270 -0.80 -7.25 19.77
CA LEU A 270 -2.07 -6.99 20.44
C LEU A 270 -2.13 -5.53 20.91
N HIS A 271 -1.07 -5.06 21.58
CA HIS A 271 -0.96 -3.67 22.01
C HIS A 271 -1.02 -2.69 20.83
N GLN A 272 -0.30 -2.97 19.74
CA GLN A 272 -0.33 -2.14 18.53
C GLN A 272 -1.74 -2.12 17.92
N PHE A 273 -2.41 -3.26 17.84
CA PHE A 273 -3.77 -3.36 17.37
C PHE A 273 -4.74 -2.50 18.21
N GLU A 274 -4.71 -2.62 19.53
CA GLU A 274 -5.56 -1.85 20.43
C GLU A 274 -5.30 -0.34 20.32
N THR A 275 -4.04 0.06 20.22
CA THR A 275 -3.63 1.45 20.04
C THR A 275 -4.14 2.02 18.70
N ILE A 276 -4.04 1.27 17.62
CA ILE A 276 -4.56 1.65 16.30
C ILE A 276 -6.10 1.76 16.33
N MET A 277 -6.78 0.79 16.93
CA MET A 277 -8.25 0.82 17.02
C MET A 277 -8.74 1.99 17.90
N SER A 278 -8.03 2.29 18.98
CA SER A 278 -8.27 3.47 19.81
C SER A 278 -8.05 4.77 19.01
N PHE A 279 -7.02 4.84 18.16
CA PHE A 279 -6.78 5.99 17.28
C PHE A 279 -7.94 6.17 16.28
N PHE A 280 -8.46 5.12 15.68
CA PHE A 280 -9.63 5.20 14.79
C PHE A 280 -10.88 5.68 15.53
N THR A 281 -11.18 5.14 16.70
CA THR A 281 -12.36 5.53 17.47
C THR A 281 -12.35 7.00 17.93
N ARG A 282 -11.15 7.58 18.14
CA ARG A 282 -11.01 9.00 18.49
C ARG A 282 -11.13 9.95 17.30
N ASN A 283 -10.77 9.50 16.10
CA ASN A 283 -10.59 10.37 14.93
C ASN A 283 -11.64 10.18 13.83
N LEU A 284 -12.38 9.06 13.84
CA LEU A 284 -13.50 8.84 12.93
C LEU A 284 -14.80 9.39 13.52
N ARG A 285 -15.70 9.80 12.66
CA ARG A 285 -16.99 10.36 13.04
C ARG A 285 -17.96 9.27 13.53
N ASN A 286 -18.76 9.61 14.51
CA ASN A 286 -19.93 8.79 14.89
C ASN A 286 -21.15 9.33 14.15
N ILE A 287 -21.77 8.47 13.34
CA ILE A 287 -22.99 8.78 12.57
C ILE A 287 -24.19 8.26 13.32
N GLN A 288 -25.18 9.10 13.53
CA GLN A 288 -26.46 8.71 14.13
C GLN A 288 -27.32 8.04 13.06
N VAL A 289 -27.59 6.74 13.20
CA VAL A 289 -28.27 5.92 12.19
C VAL A 289 -29.79 6.04 12.32
N GLU A 290 -30.31 6.31 13.51
CA GLU A 290 -31.74 6.41 13.80
C GLU A 290 -32.09 7.82 14.28
N LYS A 291 -33.27 8.32 13.85
CA LYS A 291 -33.76 9.66 14.23
C LYS A 291 -34.21 9.77 15.70
N GLU A 292 -34.02 8.72 16.50
CA GLU A 292 -34.32 8.75 17.92
C GLU A 292 -33.24 9.46 18.73
N PHE A 293 -33.63 10.35 19.62
CA PHE A 293 -32.80 11.30 20.37
C PHE A 293 -31.68 10.66 21.22
N ASN A 294 -31.69 9.33 21.43
CA ASN A 294 -30.74 8.57 22.23
C ASN A 294 -30.14 7.37 21.49
N SER A 295 -30.13 7.36 20.14
CA SER A 295 -29.49 6.27 19.41
C SER A 295 -27.97 6.35 19.57
N LEU A 296 -27.35 5.22 19.91
CA LEU A 296 -25.89 5.08 19.92
C LEU A 296 -25.35 5.33 18.50
N GLY A 297 -24.44 6.30 18.37
CA GLY A 297 -23.76 6.57 17.09
C GLY A 297 -22.95 5.35 16.64
N LYS A 298 -22.95 5.06 15.34
CA LYS A 298 -22.06 4.09 14.71
C LYS A 298 -20.91 4.81 14.05
N LEU A 299 -19.72 4.22 14.09
CA LEU A 299 -18.58 4.77 13.35
C LEU A 299 -18.90 4.85 11.85
N GLU A 300 -18.49 5.92 11.21
CA GLU A 300 -18.65 6.13 9.76
C GLU A 300 -18.04 5.01 8.90
N ILE A 301 -16.98 4.35 9.41
CA ILE A 301 -16.44 3.11 8.88
C ILE A 301 -16.74 2.01 9.91
N PRO A 302 -17.41 0.90 9.54
CA PRO A 302 -17.75 -0.17 10.46
C PRO A 302 -16.52 -0.69 11.21
N TYR A 303 -16.66 -0.87 12.53
CA TYR A 303 -15.57 -1.32 13.40
C TYR A 303 -15.00 -2.68 12.93
N GLY A 304 -15.86 -3.61 12.50
CA GLY A 304 -15.45 -4.93 12.01
C GLY A 304 -14.57 -4.85 10.75
N SER A 305 -14.87 -3.92 9.85
CA SER A 305 -14.07 -3.69 8.64
C SER A 305 -12.69 -3.11 8.98
N LEU A 306 -12.62 -2.17 9.94
CA LEU A 306 -11.34 -1.63 10.44
C LEU A 306 -10.50 -2.74 11.10
N VAL A 307 -11.12 -3.60 11.93
CA VAL A 307 -10.44 -4.75 12.53
C VAL A 307 -9.79 -5.62 11.46
N GLU A 308 -10.53 -5.98 10.42
CA GLU A 308 -10.03 -6.83 9.33
C GLU A 308 -8.82 -6.18 8.63
N PHE A 309 -8.94 -4.91 8.24
CA PHE A 309 -7.86 -4.23 7.53
C PHE A 309 -6.60 -4.03 8.39
N VAL A 310 -6.79 -3.71 9.68
CA VAL A 310 -5.66 -3.52 10.61
C VAL A 310 -4.95 -4.84 10.91
N VAL A 311 -5.71 -5.90 11.19
CA VAL A 311 -5.11 -7.22 11.45
C VAL A 311 -4.37 -7.73 10.22
N ASN A 312 -4.98 -7.59 9.03
CA ASN A 312 -4.32 -7.95 7.79
C ASN A 312 -3.00 -7.15 7.60
N ALA A 313 -3.01 -5.86 7.86
CA ALA A 313 -1.79 -5.04 7.75
C ALA A 313 -0.71 -5.49 8.75
N LEU A 314 -1.07 -5.82 10.01
CA LEU A 314 -0.15 -6.25 11.05
C LEU A 314 0.45 -7.63 10.78
N VAL A 315 -0.36 -8.59 10.30
CA VAL A 315 0.04 -9.99 10.17
C VAL A 315 0.67 -10.30 8.81
N HIS A 316 0.19 -9.66 7.74
CA HIS A 316 0.65 -9.92 6.38
C HIS A 316 1.73 -8.97 5.87
N ARG A 317 2.17 -7.97 6.67
CA ARG A 317 3.29 -7.12 6.29
C ARG A 317 4.55 -7.92 5.93
N SER A 318 5.36 -7.42 5.02
CA SER A 318 6.69 -7.97 4.82
C SER A 318 7.57 -7.72 6.05
N LEU A 319 8.15 -8.81 6.60
CA LEU A 319 9.12 -8.73 7.69
C LEU A 319 10.54 -8.47 7.17
N ASN A 320 10.77 -8.63 5.86
CA ASN A 320 12.05 -8.35 5.21
C ASN A 320 12.19 -6.87 4.79
N TRP A 321 11.07 -6.13 4.73
CA TRP A 321 11.06 -4.73 4.31
C TRP A 321 11.18 -3.78 5.49
N ASN A 322 12.19 -2.91 5.45
CA ASN A 322 12.56 -2.06 6.58
C ASN A 322 11.73 -0.75 6.63
N ALA A 323 10.41 -0.88 6.76
CA ALA A 323 9.48 0.24 6.86
C ALA A 323 8.36 -0.05 7.87
N PRO A 324 7.83 0.95 8.60
CA PRO A 324 6.66 0.80 9.47
C PRO A 324 5.37 0.73 8.65
N ILE A 325 4.31 0.18 9.23
CA ILE A 325 2.94 0.39 8.75
C ILE A 325 2.60 1.86 8.92
N ARG A 326 1.85 2.45 7.98
CA ARG A 326 1.42 3.84 8.06
C ARG A 326 -0.09 3.91 7.93
N ILE A 327 -0.74 4.59 8.86
CA ILE A 327 -2.18 4.77 8.91
C ILE A 327 -2.47 6.27 8.93
N PHE A 328 -3.13 6.74 7.89
CA PHE A 328 -3.44 8.15 7.71
C PHE A 328 -4.94 8.36 7.61
N ILE A 329 -5.46 9.28 8.41
CA ILE A 329 -6.84 9.75 8.34
C ILE A 329 -6.83 11.15 7.74
N PHE A 330 -7.54 11.32 6.62
CA PHE A 330 -7.79 12.59 5.95
C PHE A 330 -9.26 12.98 6.09
N ASP A 331 -9.62 14.17 5.67
CA ASP A 331 -11.03 14.61 5.73
C ASP A 331 -11.93 13.76 4.82
N ASN A 332 -11.42 13.29 3.68
CA ASN A 332 -12.18 12.53 2.68
C ASN A 332 -11.84 11.02 2.59
N ARG A 333 -10.83 10.52 3.30
CA ARG A 333 -10.44 9.11 3.21
C ARG A 333 -9.57 8.66 4.39
N VAL A 334 -9.46 7.35 4.54
CA VAL A 334 -8.46 6.68 5.39
C VAL A 334 -7.52 5.90 4.47
N GLU A 335 -6.23 5.96 4.73
CA GLU A 335 -5.21 5.17 4.05
C GLU A 335 -4.49 4.26 5.03
N ILE A 336 -4.33 2.97 4.67
CA ILE A 336 -3.53 2.00 5.40
C ILE A 336 -2.45 1.49 4.45
N HIS A 337 -1.20 1.82 4.72
CA HIS A 337 -0.02 1.41 3.97
C HIS A 337 0.68 0.27 4.69
N SER A 338 0.69 -0.92 4.11
CA SER A 338 1.41 -2.08 4.63
C SER A 338 2.67 -2.34 3.81
N PRO A 339 3.85 -2.48 4.43
CA PRO A 339 5.07 -2.84 3.72
C PRO A 339 4.98 -4.22 3.08
N GLY A 340 5.39 -4.32 1.82
CA GLY A 340 5.36 -5.53 0.99
C GLY A 340 4.19 -5.55 0.00
N ILE A 341 4.43 -6.11 -1.18
CA ILE A 341 3.41 -6.34 -2.22
C ILE A 341 2.66 -7.65 -1.94
N LEU A 342 1.58 -7.93 -2.64
CA LEU A 342 0.87 -9.21 -2.52
C LEU A 342 1.80 -10.38 -2.89
N PRO A 343 1.87 -11.45 -2.06
CA PRO A 343 2.80 -12.56 -2.27
C PRO A 343 2.32 -13.51 -3.38
N ASN A 344 3.25 -14.30 -3.91
CA ASN A 344 2.97 -15.41 -4.83
C ASN A 344 2.14 -15.02 -6.07
N GLY A 345 2.34 -13.82 -6.61
CA GLY A 345 1.64 -13.35 -7.80
C GLY A 345 0.15 -13.08 -7.62
N LEU A 346 -0.37 -13.07 -6.37
CA LEU A 346 -1.74 -12.68 -6.06
C LEU A 346 -2.06 -11.30 -6.64
N GLN A 347 -3.25 -11.19 -7.18
CA GLN A 347 -3.81 -9.93 -7.66
C GLN A 347 -4.84 -9.40 -6.64
N VAL A 348 -5.20 -8.14 -6.79
CA VAL A 348 -6.25 -7.52 -5.96
C VAL A 348 -7.58 -8.28 -6.10
N GLU A 349 -7.88 -8.74 -7.31
CA GLU A 349 -9.08 -9.54 -7.62
C GLU A 349 -9.11 -10.87 -6.84
N ASP A 350 -7.96 -11.51 -6.64
CA ASP A 350 -7.89 -12.77 -5.91
C ASP A 350 -8.25 -12.58 -4.44
N ILE A 351 -7.69 -11.56 -3.78
CA ILE A 351 -7.96 -11.28 -2.37
C ILE A 351 -9.39 -10.78 -2.14
N THR A 352 -9.97 -10.04 -3.07
CA THR A 352 -11.38 -9.62 -3.00
C THR A 352 -12.33 -10.78 -3.21
N ASN A 353 -11.91 -11.83 -3.91
CA ASN A 353 -12.63 -13.09 -4.06
C ASN A 353 -12.40 -14.10 -2.90
N GLY A 354 -11.67 -13.69 -1.85
CA GLY A 354 -11.48 -14.50 -0.65
C GLY A 354 -10.27 -15.43 -0.68
N THR A 355 -9.37 -15.30 -1.68
CA THR A 355 -8.12 -16.06 -1.68
C THR A 355 -7.22 -15.54 -0.57
N SER A 356 -6.79 -16.44 0.32
CA SER A 356 -5.87 -16.13 1.44
C SER A 356 -4.59 -16.92 1.27
N MET A 357 -3.47 -16.22 1.10
CA MET A 357 -2.11 -16.78 1.08
C MET A 357 -1.23 -15.98 2.04
N PRO A 358 -1.11 -16.43 3.29
CA PRO A 358 -0.34 -15.69 4.28
C PRO A 358 1.17 -15.75 3.96
N ARG A 359 1.83 -14.59 4.02
CA ARG A 359 3.29 -14.46 3.87
C ARG A 359 4.02 -15.03 5.08
N ASN A 360 3.54 -14.70 6.28
CA ASN A 360 4.12 -15.06 7.56
C ASN A 360 3.29 -16.20 8.17
N ASN A 361 3.46 -17.42 7.66
CA ASN A 361 2.59 -18.55 7.99
C ASN A 361 2.59 -18.91 9.47
N PHE A 362 3.76 -18.84 10.12
CA PHE A 362 3.88 -19.17 11.53
C PHE A 362 3.27 -18.07 12.41
N LEU A 363 3.53 -16.80 12.10
CA LEU A 363 2.92 -15.66 12.76
C LEU A 363 1.39 -15.70 12.60
N PHE A 364 0.91 -15.85 11.38
CA PHE A 364 -0.52 -15.90 11.03
C PHE A 364 -1.26 -16.98 11.82
N SER A 365 -0.76 -18.21 11.82
CA SER A 365 -1.40 -19.36 12.50
C SER A 365 -1.46 -19.22 14.03
N ASN A 366 -0.68 -18.32 14.61
CA ASN A 366 -0.67 -18.06 16.05
C ASN A 366 -1.38 -16.75 16.43
N ALA A 367 -1.37 -15.75 15.56
CA ALA A 367 -2.01 -14.45 15.80
C ALA A 367 -3.53 -14.56 16.04
N ILE A 368 -4.20 -15.56 15.47
CA ILE A 368 -5.64 -15.85 15.68
C ILE A 368 -6.02 -16.10 17.14
N TYR A 369 -5.06 -16.45 18.00
CA TYR A 369 -5.30 -16.65 19.43
C TYR A 369 -5.15 -15.38 20.27
N LEU A 370 -4.71 -14.27 19.66
CA LEU A 370 -4.54 -12.98 20.31
C LEU A 370 -5.36 -11.87 19.66
N LEU A 371 -5.40 -11.83 18.34
CA LEU A 371 -6.10 -10.80 17.60
C LEU A 371 -7.54 -11.25 17.26
N PRO A 372 -8.50 -10.34 17.19
CA PRO A 372 -9.90 -10.63 16.86
C PRO A 372 -10.08 -10.95 15.37
N TYR A 373 -9.53 -12.09 14.93
CA TYR A 373 -9.38 -12.47 13.54
C TYR A 373 -9.63 -13.96 13.36
N THR A 374 -10.36 -14.34 12.32
CA THR A 374 -10.73 -15.74 12.08
C THR A 374 -9.80 -16.46 11.09
N GLY A 375 -9.02 -15.72 10.31
CA GLY A 375 -8.14 -16.29 9.29
C GLY A 375 -8.84 -16.95 8.09
N ALA A 376 -10.14 -16.77 7.97
CA ALA A 376 -10.94 -17.46 6.94
C ALA A 376 -10.92 -16.80 5.55
N GLY A 377 -10.27 -15.66 5.40
CA GLY A 377 -10.19 -14.92 4.13
C GLY A 377 -11.47 -14.20 3.69
N THR A 378 -12.53 -14.22 4.53
CA THR A 378 -13.84 -13.64 4.20
C THR A 378 -14.04 -12.20 4.68
N GLY A 379 -13.06 -11.64 5.39
CA GLY A 379 -13.22 -10.35 6.04
C GLY A 379 -13.22 -9.18 5.06
N ILE A 380 -12.42 -9.23 4.02
CA ILE A 380 -12.42 -8.22 2.94
C ILE A 380 -13.78 -8.22 2.23
N GLN A 381 -14.33 -9.40 1.91
CA GLN A 381 -15.66 -9.49 1.29
C GLN A 381 -16.74 -8.87 2.17
N ARG A 382 -16.75 -9.19 3.47
CA ARG A 382 -17.71 -8.59 4.43
C ARG A 382 -17.56 -7.07 4.50
N ALA A 383 -16.34 -6.55 4.50
CA ALA A 383 -16.10 -5.11 4.50
C ALA A 383 -16.66 -4.43 3.23
N LEU A 384 -16.57 -5.08 2.07
CA LEU A 384 -17.16 -4.60 0.83
C LEU A 384 -18.70 -4.70 0.82
N GLU A 385 -19.26 -5.76 1.41
CA GLU A 385 -20.71 -5.95 1.58
C GLU A 385 -21.33 -4.88 2.51
N ASP A 386 -20.57 -4.32 3.45
CA ASP A 386 -20.99 -3.18 4.28
C ASP A 386 -21.17 -1.87 3.49
N GLY A 387 -20.98 -1.90 2.18
CA GLY A 387 -21.14 -0.75 1.27
C GLY A 387 -20.02 0.29 1.36
N LEU A 388 -18.86 -0.11 1.89
CA LEU A 388 -17.67 0.74 1.88
C LEU A 388 -17.10 0.88 0.47
N GLN A 389 -16.73 2.10 0.12
CA GLN A 389 -15.92 2.36 -1.07
C GLN A 389 -14.45 2.18 -0.69
N VAL A 390 -13.89 1.02 -1.05
CA VAL A 390 -12.50 0.64 -0.75
C VAL A 390 -11.75 0.42 -2.05
N GLU A 391 -10.60 1.06 -2.18
CA GLU A 391 -9.65 0.84 -3.25
C GLU A 391 -8.43 0.11 -2.68
N PHE A 392 -8.02 -0.97 -3.34
CA PHE A 392 -6.81 -1.72 -3.03
C PHE A 392 -5.78 -1.49 -4.13
N LYS A 393 -4.57 -1.13 -3.75
CA LYS A 393 -3.47 -0.92 -4.68
C LYS A 393 -2.25 -1.72 -4.26
N ASN A 394 -1.81 -2.62 -5.13
CA ASN A 394 -0.54 -3.34 -5.02
C ASN A 394 0.55 -2.52 -5.74
N ASP A 395 1.28 -1.66 -5.02
CA ASP A 395 2.27 -0.74 -5.62
C ASP A 395 3.66 -1.38 -5.63
N GLU A 396 4.01 -2.00 -6.76
CA GLU A 396 5.33 -2.63 -6.96
C GLU A 396 6.48 -1.62 -6.91
N ARG A 397 6.25 -0.34 -7.22
CA ARG A 397 7.27 0.70 -7.24
C ARG A 397 7.69 1.14 -5.85
N THR A 398 6.74 1.24 -4.93
CA THR A 398 6.97 1.62 -3.52
C THR A 398 7.10 0.42 -2.60
N HIS A 399 6.87 -0.78 -3.13
CA HIS A 399 6.87 -2.05 -2.40
C HIS A 399 5.88 -2.05 -1.23
N GLU A 400 4.66 -1.55 -1.50
CA GLU A 400 3.61 -1.39 -0.49
C GLU A 400 2.26 -1.89 -1.01
N PHE A 401 1.49 -2.44 -0.09
CA PHE A 401 0.06 -2.68 -0.29
C PHE A 401 -0.73 -1.56 0.37
N LEU A 402 -1.51 -0.82 -0.42
CA LEU A 402 -2.29 0.32 0.03
C LEU A 402 -3.78 -0.01 0.02
N ILE A 403 -4.45 0.26 1.13
CA ILE A 403 -5.90 0.26 1.29
C ILE A 403 -6.36 1.70 1.44
N THR A 404 -7.24 2.15 0.55
CA THR A 404 -7.86 3.49 0.63
C THR A 404 -9.35 3.32 0.86
N ILE A 405 -9.86 3.83 1.97
CA ILE A 405 -11.28 3.78 2.34
C ILE A 405 -11.83 5.18 2.22
N ALA A 406 -12.80 5.38 1.33
CA ALA A 406 -13.45 6.68 1.19
C ALA A 406 -14.29 7.02 2.44
N ARG A 407 -14.21 8.26 2.91
CA ARG A 407 -15.08 8.81 3.94
C ARG A 407 -16.22 9.58 3.26
N LYS A 408 -17.43 9.43 3.78
CA LYS A 408 -18.58 10.19 3.26
C LYS A 408 -18.34 11.68 3.48
N GLU A 409 -18.54 12.47 2.44
CA GLU A 409 -18.53 13.92 2.58
C GLU A 409 -19.67 14.36 3.52
N ASP A 410 -19.45 15.43 4.29
CA ASP A 410 -20.49 16.01 5.13
C ASP A 410 -21.63 16.55 4.24
N LEU A 411 -22.69 15.75 4.09
CA LEU A 411 -23.93 16.18 3.40
C LEU A 411 -24.76 17.15 4.23
N ASP A 412 -24.35 17.46 5.47
CA ASP A 412 -25.06 18.32 6.42
C ASP A 412 -24.17 19.49 6.90
N THR A 413 -23.62 20.27 5.99
CA THR A 413 -23.46 21.71 6.26
C THR A 413 -24.70 22.38 5.70
N ASP A 414 -25.82 22.24 6.43
CA ASP A 414 -26.90 23.22 6.33
C ASP A 414 -26.27 24.60 6.64
N PRO A 415 -26.29 25.55 5.69
CA PRO A 415 -25.65 26.87 5.90
C PRO A 415 -26.27 27.64 7.06
N ASP A 416 -27.40 27.16 7.62
CA ASP A 416 -28.17 27.84 8.67
C ASP A 416 -27.87 27.35 10.11
N THR A 417 -27.01 26.35 10.30
CA THR A 417 -26.56 25.91 11.64
C THR A 417 -25.16 26.45 11.97
N ILE A 418 -25.04 27.75 12.08
CA ILE A 418 -23.95 28.36 12.86
C ILE A 418 -24.33 28.20 14.33
N PRO A 419 -23.53 27.49 15.16
CA PRO A 419 -23.79 27.43 16.60
C PRO A 419 -23.79 28.83 17.19
N ASP A 420 -24.82 29.17 17.94
CA ASP A 420 -25.05 30.49 18.62
C ASP A 420 -24.02 30.86 19.71
N THR A 421 -22.81 30.31 19.65
CA THR A 421 -21.76 30.54 20.66
C THR A 421 -20.77 31.64 20.30
N VAL A 422 -20.98 32.40 19.22
CA VAL A 422 -20.17 33.61 18.92
C VAL A 422 -21.07 34.83 18.64
N ARG A 423 -22.12 35.02 19.43
CA ARG A 423 -22.72 36.34 19.60
C ARG A 423 -22.10 36.97 20.84
N ALA A 424 -21.04 37.74 20.62
CA ALA A 424 -20.57 38.68 21.62
C ALA A 424 -21.68 39.67 21.95
N ASN A 425 -22.05 39.74 23.22
CA ASN A 425 -22.92 40.79 23.79
C ASN A 425 -22.39 42.16 23.46
N PRO A 426 -23.19 43.08 22.91
CA PRO A 426 -22.83 44.48 22.84
C PRO A 426 -23.38 45.19 24.08
N ASP A 427 -22.61 45.25 25.16
CA ASP A 427 -22.77 46.30 26.19
C ASP A 427 -21.70 46.07 27.27
N THR A 428 -20.65 46.87 27.16
CA THR A 428 -19.96 47.52 28.28
C THR A 428 -18.87 48.43 27.71
N THR A 429 -19.15 49.71 27.71
CA THR A 429 -18.14 50.78 27.79
C THR A 429 -17.53 50.80 29.18
N PRO A 430 -16.22 51.04 29.33
CA PRO A 430 -15.82 52.26 30.02
C PRO A 430 -14.67 53.01 29.35
N ASP A 431 -14.82 54.32 29.44
CA ASP A 431 -13.81 55.37 29.24
C ASP A 431 -12.45 55.02 29.85
N THR A 432 -11.40 55.37 29.14
CA THR A 432 -10.31 56.22 29.66
C THR A 432 -9.35 56.63 28.54
N LYS A 433 -9.09 57.95 28.57
CA LYS A 433 -8.15 58.73 27.76
C LYS A 433 -6.70 58.38 28.00
N SER A 434 -5.86 58.47 26.97
CA SER A 434 -4.62 59.29 26.94
C SER A 434 -3.90 59.19 25.61
N GLU A 435 -3.89 60.21 24.86
CA GLU A 435 -2.78 61.07 24.37
C GLU A 435 -1.82 60.46 23.32
N CYS A 436 -1.90 61.13 22.15
CA CYS A 436 -0.91 61.14 21.05
C CYS A 436 0.41 61.84 21.46
N PRO A 437 1.49 61.78 20.67
CA PRO A 437 1.70 62.92 19.75
C PRO A 437 2.20 62.58 18.34
N ASN A 438 1.75 63.42 17.45
CA ASN A 438 2.15 63.90 16.13
C ASN A 438 3.57 63.58 15.59
N THR A 439 3.67 63.34 14.31
CA THR A 439 4.37 64.28 13.38
C THR A 439 3.90 64.11 11.93
N VAL A 440 3.69 65.21 11.34
CA VAL A 440 3.25 65.76 10.08
C VAL A 440 4.28 65.59 8.95
N LEU A 441 3.84 65.47 7.70
CA LEU A 441 4.04 66.33 6.53
C LEU A 441 3.70 65.54 5.21
N ASP A 442 2.65 66.03 4.58
CA ASP A 442 2.48 66.75 3.30
C ASP A 442 3.09 66.09 2.05
N THR A 443 2.41 65.93 0.96
CA THR A 443 1.70 66.88 0.07
C THR A 443 0.95 66.19 -1.08
N LYS A 444 -0.28 66.69 -1.30
CA LYS A 444 -0.99 67.07 -2.55
C LYS A 444 -1.07 66.11 -3.77
N GLY A 445 -2.31 65.91 -4.23
CA GLY A 445 -2.73 66.19 -5.58
C GLY A 445 -3.93 65.37 -6.07
N GLU A 446 -5.12 65.97 -5.94
CA GLU A 446 -6.28 66.05 -6.83
C GLU A 446 -6.97 64.75 -7.36
N CYS A 447 -8.26 64.64 -6.95
CA CYS A 447 -9.39 64.00 -7.63
C CYS A 447 -9.87 64.80 -8.87
N PRO A 448 -10.75 64.27 -9.76
CA PRO A 448 -12.11 63.92 -9.37
C PRO A 448 -12.81 62.76 -10.14
N ASP A 449 -13.87 62.25 -9.45
CA ASP A 449 -15.20 61.76 -9.89
C ASP A 449 -15.35 60.73 -11.02
N THR A 450 -15.98 59.62 -10.77
CA THR A 450 -17.42 59.35 -10.71
C THR A 450 -17.74 57.86 -10.42
N LYS A 451 -18.70 57.69 -9.57
CA LYS A 451 -19.58 56.58 -9.19
C LYS A 451 -19.67 55.32 -10.07
N ALA A 452 -19.56 54.13 -9.47
CA ALA A 452 -20.62 53.13 -9.37
C ALA A 452 -20.19 51.92 -8.54
N GLU A 453 -21.08 51.37 -7.84
CA GLU A 453 -21.16 50.42 -6.73
C GLU A 453 -20.39 49.12 -6.83
N SER A 454 -19.93 48.67 -5.64
CA SER A 454 -19.25 47.42 -5.31
C SER A 454 -20.10 46.14 -5.47
N PRO A 455 -19.47 44.94 -5.45
CA PRO A 455 -19.18 44.32 -4.16
C PRO A 455 -17.75 43.78 -4.00
N ASN A 456 -17.35 43.83 -2.76
CA ASN A 456 -16.12 43.45 -2.13
C ASN A 456 -15.73 41.95 -2.40
N THR A 457 -14.63 41.71 -3.11
CA THR A 457 -13.93 40.45 -3.04
C THR A 457 -12.42 40.71 -3.07
N ASN A 458 -11.75 40.38 -1.99
CA ASN A 458 -10.30 40.39 -1.84
C ASN A 458 -9.69 39.34 -2.81
N ARG A 459 -9.52 39.70 -4.08
CA ARG A 459 -8.78 38.88 -5.05
C ARG A 459 -7.31 39.31 -5.05
N PRO A 460 -6.36 38.37 -4.93
CA PRO A 460 -4.93 38.67 -4.98
C PRO A 460 -4.57 39.33 -6.32
N LYS A 461 -3.66 40.32 -6.29
CA LYS A 461 -3.19 41.02 -7.50
C LYS A 461 -2.51 40.06 -8.44
N LEU A 462 -3.05 39.89 -9.64
CA LEU A 462 -2.51 39.02 -10.68
C LEU A 462 -1.20 39.59 -11.25
N THR A 463 -0.20 38.71 -11.39
CA THR A 463 1.05 39.04 -12.10
C THR A 463 0.82 39.17 -13.61
N SER A 464 1.74 39.83 -14.34
CA SER A 464 1.63 40.01 -15.80
C SER A 464 1.54 38.64 -16.53
N LYS A 465 2.28 37.61 -16.07
CA LYS A 465 2.20 36.26 -16.60
C LYS A 465 0.83 35.60 -16.37
N GLN A 466 0.23 35.80 -15.22
CA GLN A 466 -1.09 35.26 -14.90
C GLN A 466 -2.20 35.93 -15.75
N LYS A 467 -2.09 37.22 -16.02
CA LYS A 467 -2.99 37.92 -16.94
C LYS A 467 -2.88 37.42 -18.39
N ASP A 468 -1.64 37.15 -18.86
CA ASP A 468 -1.40 36.56 -20.17
C ASP A 468 -2.00 35.17 -20.30
N ILE A 469 -1.88 34.32 -19.26
CA ILE A 469 -2.51 33.00 -19.21
C ILE A 469 -4.04 33.09 -19.32
N ILE A 470 -4.66 33.97 -18.55
CA ILE A 470 -6.12 34.14 -18.56
C ILE A 470 -6.62 34.56 -19.94
N ASN A 471 -5.89 35.44 -20.62
CA ASN A 471 -6.23 35.87 -21.99
C ASN A 471 -5.95 34.75 -23.01
N PHE A 472 -4.89 33.99 -22.84
CA PHE A 472 -4.57 32.86 -23.72
C PHE A 472 -5.61 31.72 -23.61
N CYS A 473 -6.22 31.56 -22.45
CA CYS A 473 -7.28 30.58 -22.19
C CYS A 473 -8.69 31.03 -22.61
N SER A 474 -8.83 32.07 -23.45
CA SER A 474 -10.11 32.40 -24.11
C SER A 474 -10.64 31.21 -24.95
N ILE A 475 -9.76 30.36 -25.43
CA ILE A 475 -10.03 29.05 -26.02
C ILE A 475 -9.45 27.96 -25.12
N PRO A 476 -10.11 26.79 -24.99
CA PRO A 476 -9.62 25.72 -24.11
C PRO A 476 -8.18 25.28 -24.43
N ARG A 477 -7.27 25.36 -23.43
CA ARG A 477 -5.84 25.03 -23.53
C ARG A 477 -5.41 23.97 -22.53
N SER A 478 -4.51 23.09 -22.91
CA SER A 478 -3.90 22.12 -22.01
C SER A 478 -2.91 22.80 -21.05
N SER A 479 -2.62 22.16 -19.92
CA SER A 479 -1.61 22.67 -18.97
C SER A 479 -0.23 22.82 -19.62
N ARG A 480 0.13 21.97 -20.59
CA ARG A 480 1.38 22.05 -21.35
C ARG A 480 1.44 23.31 -22.22
N GLU A 481 0.40 23.58 -23.02
CA GLU A 481 0.33 24.80 -23.86
C GLU A 481 0.39 26.07 -23.01
N ILE A 482 -0.25 26.08 -21.84
CA ILE A 482 -0.24 27.23 -20.92
C ILE A 482 1.17 27.47 -20.37
N LEU A 483 1.91 26.42 -19.97
CA LEU A 483 3.26 26.58 -19.42
C LEU A 483 4.26 26.96 -20.51
N GLU A 484 4.14 26.41 -21.71
CA GLU A 484 4.93 26.79 -22.88
C GLU A 484 4.74 28.28 -23.22
N ARG A 485 3.50 28.78 -23.19
CA ARG A 485 3.16 30.19 -23.46
C ARG A 485 3.91 31.15 -22.55
N VAL A 486 4.10 30.81 -21.26
CA VAL A 486 4.81 31.67 -20.29
C VAL A 486 6.30 31.32 -20.15
N GLY A 487 6.82 30.44 -20.98
CA GLY A 487 8.24 30.09 -21.04
C GLY A 487 8.76 29.33 -19.81
N VAL A 488 7.94 28.42 -19.22
CA VAL A 488 8.36 27.63 -18.06
C VAL A 488 8.27 26.13 -18.35
N LYS A 489 9.20 25.35 -17.78
CA LYS A 489 9.22 23.90 -17.96
C LYS A 489 7.96 23.23 -17.41
N TYR A 490 7.49 22.20 -18.09
CA TYR A 490 6.38 21.37 -17.63
C TYR A 490 6.79 20.57 -16.39
N HIS A 491 6.27 20.98 -15.23
CA HIS A 491 6.55 20.38 -13.93
C HIS A 491 5.39 20.68 -12.97
N ASN A 492 5.07 19.76 -12.06
CA ASN A 492 3.94 19.87 -11.14
C ASN A 492 3.91 21.18 -10.34
N THR A 493 5.08 21.66 -9.90
CA THR A 493 5.18 22.96 -9.19
C THR A 493 4.72 24.13 -10.07
N ASN A 494 5.06 24.11 -11.37
CA ASN A 494 4.67 25.14 -12.31
C ASN A 494 3.20 25.03 -12.70
N ILE A 495 2.67 23.81 -12.84
CA ILE A 495 1.22 23.59 -13.05
C ILE A 495 0.44 24.16 -11.88
N LYS A 496 0.83 23.86 -10.64
CA LYS A 496 0.19 24.41 -9.45
C LYS A 496 0.23 25.93 -9.44
N LYS A 497 1.39 26.53 -9.69
CA LYS A 497 1.61 27.98 -9.62
C LYS A 497 0.85 28.77 -10.69
N TYR A 498 0.81 28.27 -11.93
CA TYR A 498 0.34 29.02 -13.10
C TYR A 498 -1.02 28.55 -13.62
N VAL A 499 -1.49 27.36 -13.27
CA VAL A 499 -2.76 26.81 -13.74
C VAL A 499 -3.71 26.57 -12.57
N THR A 500 -3.35 25.69 -11.61
CA THR A 500 -4.24 25.32 -10.50
C THR A 500 -4.64 26.53 -9.66
N ASN A 501 -3.70 27.39 -9.27
CA ASN A 501 -4.00 28.61 -8.51
C ASN A 501 -4.97 29.56 -9.23
N LEU A 502 -4.96 29.60 -10.56
CA LEU A 502 -5.90 30.40 -11.33
C LEU A 502 -7.28 29.74 -11.43
N VAL A 503 -7.35 28.43 -11.39
CA VAL A 503 -8.62 27.68 -11.29
C VAL A 503 -9.21 27.88 -9.89
N ASP A 504 -8.43 27.73 -8.84
CA ASP A 504 -8.86 27.87 -7.44
C ASP A 504 -9.30 29.32 -7.14
N ALA A 505 -8.63 30.30 -7.75
CA ALA A 505 -9.03 31.72 -7.68
C ALA A 505 -10.23 32.07 -8.59
N GLY A 506 -10.76 31.11 -9.34
CA GLY A 506 -11.95 31.28 -10.17
C GLY A 506 -11.73 32.10 -11.46
N TYR A 507 -10.50 32.21 -11.96
CA TYR A 507 -10.19 32.87 -13.24
C TYR A 507 -10.24 31.91 -14.44
N LEU A 508 -9.96 30.59 -14.16
CA LEU A 508 -10.04 29.53 -15.15
C LEU A 508 -11.03 28.45 -14.68
N VAL A 509 -11.62 27.73 -15.61
CA VAL A 509 -12.45 26.54 -15.35
C VAL A 509 -11.89 25.34 -16.11
N ARG A 510 -12.04 24.16 -15.53
CA ARG A 510 -11.70 22.89 -16.15
C ARG A 510 -12.76 22.51 -17.17
N THR A 511 -12.35 21.92 -18.29
CA THR A 511 -13.28 21.41 -19.32
C THR A 511 -13.88 20.05 -18.92
N ILE A 512 -13.17 19.31 -18.03
CA ILE A 512 -13.61 18.04 -17.46
C ILE A 512 -13.52 18.20 -15.92
N PRO A 513 -14.54 18.83 -15.28
CA PRO A 513 -14.47 19.14 -13.84
C PRO A 513 -14.50 17.90 -12.96
N ASP A 514 -15.20 16.83 -13.41
CA ASP A 514 -15.38 15.59 -12.64
C ASP A 514 -14.12 14.71 -12.59
N ASN A 515 -13.17 14.91 -13.51
CA ASN A 515 -11.87 14.24 -13.50
C ASN A 515 -10.73 15.26 -13.69
N PRO A 516 -10.22 15.89 -12.62
CA PRO A 516 -9.17 16.90 -12.71
C PRO A 516 -7.84 16.42 -13.29
N PHE A 517 -7.59 15.11 -13.30
CA PHE A 517 -6.35 14.46 -13.76
C PHE A 517 -6.48 13.79 -15.13
N ASP A 518 -7.61 14.00 -15.83
CA ASP A 518 -7.81 13.47 -17.18
C ASP A 518 -6.71 13.98 -18.13
N MET A 519 -6.14 13.06 -18.94
CA MET A 519 -5.07 13.42 -19.89
C MET A 519 -5.54 14.39 -20.98
N ASN A 520 -6.85 14.48 -21.23
CA ASN A 520 -7.47 15.43 -22.16
C ASN A 520 -7.94 16.72 -21.46
N GLN A 521 -7.63 16.91 -20.18
CA GLN A 521 -8.04 18.07 -19.42
C GLN A 521 -7.51 19.35 -20.06
N LYS A 522 -8.41 20.30 -20.33
CA LYS A 522 -8.10 21.65 -20.77
C LYS A 522 -8.68 22.69 -19.81
N TYR A 523 -8.20 23.90 -19.93
CA TYR A 523 -8.57 25.02 -19.08
C TYR A 523 -9.08 26.16 -19.94
N ARG A 524 -10.18 26.78 -19.54
CA ARG A 524 -10.83 27.88 -20.24
C ARG A 524 -11.02 29.05 -19.28
N LYS A 525 -10.92 30.27 -19.78
CA LYS A 525 -11.30 31.48 -19.04
C LYS A 525 -12.76 31.38 -18.59
N LYS A 526 -13.01 31.71 -17.33
CA LYS A 526 -14.35 31.72 -16.76
C LYS A 526 -15.17 32.87 -17.33
#